data_e45d57d54c299438a1652ff64a8353ca
#
_entry.id   e45d57d54c299438a1652ff64a8353ca
#
_cell.length_a   1.000
_cell.length_b   1.000
_cell.length_c   1.000
_cell.angle_alpha   90.00
_cell.angle_beta   90.00
_cell.angle_gamma   90.00
#
_symmetry.space_group_name_H-M   'P 1'
#
loop_
_entity.id
_entity.type
_entity.pdbx_description
1 polymer ?
#
loop_
_entity_poly.entity_id
_entity_poly.type
_entity_poly.pdbx_seq_one_letter_code
_entity_poly.pdbx_strand_id
1 'polypeptide(L)'
;MESVPLEIVVPIYNEGEQVIKLLGKFETNIKTKFRVLLCYDLDDDNIFKYKNELNSFNFEVILVKNPLIGPCEAIKAGLNYGKSDCVIVYPADDFLNINILDQMFRSFKDNNDVVVASRFVTGGSMKGCPLIKSILVRTASTTLYFLSSIPVKDASNGFRLFSRRLLNTISIESKVGFAYSLELLAKCNRLKFNISEVPAQWEERSEGSSRFKIFKWLPEYLRWYCYGLITTWLRKGTKDIKDKL
;
A
#
# COMPACT_ATOMS: atom_id res chain seq x y z
N MET A 1 7.60 11.66 21.93
CA MET A 1 7.08 10.40 21.32
C MET A 1 8.27 9.47 21.11
N GLU A 2 8.19 8.26 21.64
CA GLU A 2 9.18 7.24 21.33
C GLU A 2 9.15 6.92 19.84
N SER A 3 10.31 6.81 19.18
CA SER A 3 10.37 6.40 17.79
C SER A 3 10.02 4.92 17.69
N VAL A 4 8.98 4.58 16.94
CA VAL A 4 8.67 3.19 16.59
C VAL A 4 9.31 2.85 15.25
N PRO A 5 9.77 1.62 15.04
CA PRO A 5 10.46 1.24 13.81
C PRO A 5 9.51 1.10 12.61
N LEU A 6 8.21 0.86 12.85
CA LEU A 6 7.20 0.58 11.84
C LEU A 6 5.94 1.41 12.06
N GLU A 7 5.41 1.98 10.99
CA GLU A 7 4.07 2.58 10.92
C GLU A 7 3.19 1.78 9.96
N ILE A 8 1.90 1.67 10.32
CA ILE A 8 0.89 1.02 9.47
C ILE A 8 -0.15 2.08 9.12
N VAL A 9 -0.18 2.48 7.86
CA VAL A 9 -1.16 3.42 7.29
C VAL A 9 -2.37 2.63 6.83
N VAL A 10 -3.53 2.92 7.41
CA VAL A 10 -4.81 2.28 7.08
C VAL A 10 -5.78 3.38 6.62
N PRO A 11 -6.07 3.48 5.32
CA PRO A 11 -7.11 4.40 4.83
C PRO A 11 -8.48 3.84 5.21
N ILE A 12 -9.31 4.67 5.83
CA ILE A 12 -10.65 4.28 6.32
C ILE A 12 -11.73 5.20 5.75
N TYR A 13 -12.94 4.66 5.61
CA TYR A 13 -14.12 5.42 5.20
C TYR A 13 -15.39 4.77 5.75
N ASN A 14 -15.87 5.23 6.91
CA ASN A 14 -17.06 4.68 7.60
C ASN A 14 -16.97 3.16 7.86
N GLU A 15 -15.82 2.69 8.31
CA GLU A 15 -15.53 1.28 8.59
C GLU A 15 -15.16 1.03 10.06
N GLY A 16 -15.63 1.90 11.00
CA GLY A 16 -15.18 1.93 12.39
C GLY A 16 -15.20 0.57 13.09
N GLU A 17 -16.32 -0.16 13.07
CA GLU A 17 -16.40 -1.48 13.70
C GLU A 17 -15.39 -2.49 13.11
N GLN A 18 -15.27 -2.50 11.79
CA GLN A 18 -14.34 -3.39 11.10
C GLN A 18 -12.88 -3.05 11.44
N VAL A 19 -12.57 -1.76 11.53
CA VAL A 19 -11.24 -1.27 11.91
C VAL A 19 -10.90 -1.69 13.34
N ILE A 20 -11.82 -1.58 14.30
CA ILE A 20 -11.57 -2.04 15.68
C ILE A 20 -11.26 -3.54 15.71
N LYS A 21 -12.00 -4.36 14.96
CA LYS A 21 -11.72 -5.81 14.84
C LYS A 21 -10.34 -6.05 14.22
N LEU A 22 -9.96 -5.27 13.20
CA LEU A 22 -8.64 -5.35 12.56
C LEU A 22 -7.52 -5.00 13.55
N LEU A 23 -7.67 -3.90 14.30
CA LEU A 23 -6.68 -3.48 15.30
C LEU A 23 -6.50 -4.52 16.41
N GLY A 24 -7.57 -5.17 16.87
CA GLY A 24 -7.46 -6.28 17.82
C GLY A 24 -6.67 -7.47 17.25
N LYS A 25 -6.77 -7.71 15.93
CA LYS A 25 -5.92 -8.72 15.27
C LYS A 25 -4.45 -8.26 15.14
N PHE A 26 -4.20 -6.99 14.92
CA PHE A 26 -2.83 -6.46 14.92
C PHE A 26 -2.18 -6.67 16.30
N GLU A 27 -2.89 -6.34 17.38
CA GLU A 27 -2.41 -6.49 18.75
C GLU A 27 -1.96 -7.92 19.08
N THR A 28 -2.71 -8.91 18.56
CA THR A 28 -2.45 -10.33 18.89
C THR A 28 -1.45 -11.00 17.96
N ASN A 29 -1.22 -10.49 16.74
CA ASN A 29 -0.46 -11.20 15.72
C ASN A 29 0.86 -10.52 15.32
N ILE A 30 1.01 -9.20 15.52
CA ILE A 30 2.23 -8.48 15.14
C ILE A 30 3.19 -8.45 16.33
N LYS A 31 4.44 -8.87 16.10
CA LYS A 31 5.49 -8.91 17.13
C LYS A 31 6.40 -7.68 17.09
N THR A 32 6.57 -7.10 15.90
CA THR A 32 7.34 -5.87 15.71
C THR A 32 6.65 -4.70 16.42
N LYS A 33 7.41 -3.83 17.12
CA LYS A 33 6.85 -2.61 17.69
C LYS A 33 6.39 -1.68 16.58
N PHE A 34 5.13 -1.25 16.64
CA PHE A 34 4.50 -0.43 15.59
C PHE A 34 3.51 0.59 16.18
N ARG A 35 3.08 1.51 15.35
CA ARG A 35 1.88 2.33 15.58
C ARG A 35 1.02 2.36 14.32
N VAL A 36 -0.25 2.71 14.47
CA VAL A 36 -1.21 2.76 13.37
C VAL A 36 -1.60 4.19 13.06
N LEU A 37 -1.62 4.55 11.79
CA LEU A 37 -2.12 5.81 11.27
C LEU A 37 -3.43 5.53 10.53
N LEU A 38 -4.57 5.81 11.17
CA LEU A 38 -5.90 5.70 10.58
C LEU A 38 -6.20 6.98 9.80
N CYS A 39 -6.20 6.89 8.47
CA CYS A 39 -6.37 8.02 7.58
C CYS A 39 -7.81 8.13 7.12
N TYR A 40 -8.54 9.16 7.57
CA TYR A 40 -9.97 9.36 7.34
C TYR A 40 -10.27 10.60 6.49
N ASP A 41 -11.40 10.55 5.76
CA ASP A 41 -11.83 11.62 4.85
C ASP A 41 -12.79 12.63 5.51
N LEU A 42 -13.75 12.15 6.31
CA LEU A 42 -14.88 12.93 6.79
C LEU A 42 -14.79 13.18 8.30
N ASP A 43 -15.17 14.37 8.75
CA ASP A 43 -15.17 14.72 10.18
C ASP A 43 -16.29 14.02 10.96
N ASP A 44 -17.28 13.46 10.27
CA ASP A 44 -18.36 12.64 10.79
C ASP A 44 -18.15 11.13 10.54
N ASP A 45 -16.92 10.70 10.20
CA ASP A 45 -16.60 9.28 10.04
C ASP A 45 -16.97 8.49 11.29
N ASN A 46 -17.56 7.31 11.10
CA ASN A 46 -18.06 6.51 12.21
C ASN A 46 -16.95 5.97 13.14
N ILE A 47 -15.67 6.08 12.76
CA ILE A 47 -14.51 5.75 13.62
C ILE A 47 -14.51 6.57 14.91
N PHE A 48 -15.04 7.80 14.89
CA PHE A 48 -15.07 8.68 16.06
C PHE A 48 -15.98 8.17 17.19
N LYS A 49 -16.87 7.21 16.91
CA LYS A 49 -17.68 6.52 17.94
C LYS A 49 -16.86 5.58 18.80
N TYR A 50 -15.67 5.17 18.33
CA TYR A 50 -14.82 4.15 18.95
C TYR A 50 -13.56 4.73 19.62
N LYS A 51 -13.58 6.00 20.03
CA LYS A 51 -12.40 6.67 20.62
C LYS A 51 -11.86 5.97 21.86
N ASN A 52 -12.74 5.42 22.71
CA ASN A 52 -12.33 4.71 23.92
C ASN A 52 -11.59 3.41 23.56
N GLU A 53 -12.12 2.67 22.60
CA GLU A 53 -11.53 1.42 22.12
C GLU A 53 -10.17 1.69 21.42
N LEU A 54 -10.06 2.76 20.65
CA LEU A 54 -8.79 3.17 20.01
C LEU A 54 -7.70 3.44 21.04
N ASN A 55 -8.06 3.99 22.21
CA ASN A 55 -7.12 4.30 23.29
C ASN A 55 -6.79 3.08 24.18
N SER A 56 -7.51 1.96 24.03
CA SER A 56 -7.32 0.76 24.86
C SER A 56 -6.26 -0.21 24.33
N PHE A 57 -5.82 -0.07 23.07
CA PHE A 57 -4.81 -0.93 22.47
C PHE A 57 -3.42 -0.71 23.09
N ASN A 58 -2.57 -1.73 23.09
CA ASN A 58 -1.22 -1.69 23.63
C ASN A 58 -0.21 -0.97 22.69
N PHE A 59 -0.68 -0.40 21.59
CA PHE A 59 0.09 0.39 20.63
C PHE A 59 -0.62 1.72 20.33
N GLU A 60 0.14 2.69 19.86
CA GLU A 60 -0.40 4.02 19.54
C GLU A 60 -1.25 3.99 18.26
N VAL A 61 -2.46 4.55 18.34
CA VAL A 61 -3.36 4.75 17.18
C VAL A 61 -3.55 6.25 16.98
N ILE A 62 -3.18 6.75 15.80
CA ILE A 62 -3.29 8.17 15.45
C ILE A 62 -4.32 8.34 14.34
N LEU A 63 -5.27 9.24 14.56
CA LEU A 63 -6.23 9.64 13.53
C LEU A 63 -5.60 10.74 12.66
N VAL A 64 -5.42 10.49 11.38
CA VAL A 64 -4.83 11.42 10.41
C VAL A 64 -5.91 11.90 9.45
N LYS A 65 -6.22 13.19 9.53
CA LYS A 65 -7.18 13.82 8.60
C LYS A 65 -6.59 13.87 7.20
N ASN A 66 -7.34 13.34 6.23
CA ASN A 66 -7.04 13.57 4.82
C ASN A 66 -7.50 14.99 4.44
N PRO A 67 -6.62 15.86 3.93
CA PRO A 67 -7.00 17.21 3.52
C PRO A 67 -7.87 17.24 2.25
N LEU A 68 -7.92 16.13 1.51
CA LEU A 68 -8.71 15.94 0.31
C LEU A 68 -9.68 14.75 0.51
N ILE A 69 -10.18 14.17 -0.57
CA ILE A 69 -11.11 13.03 -0.49
C ILE A 69 -10.60 11.88 -1.35
N GLY A 70 -10.71 10.67 -0.82
CA GLY A 70 -10.45 9.43 -1.53
C GLY A 70 -9.18 8.69 -1.09
N PRO A 71 -9.11 7.39 -1.41
CA PRO A 71 -8.10 6.50 -0.82
C PRO A 71 -6.66 6.87 -1.17
N CYS A 72 -6.39 7.41 -2.36
CA CYS A 72 -5.05 7.85 -2.73
C CYS A 72 -4.56 8.99 -1.84
N GLU A 73 -5.40 9.99 -1.62
CA GLU A 73 -5.06 11.16 -0.82
C GLU A 73 -4.99 10.82 0.68
N ALA A 74 -5.87 9.93 1.17
CA ALA A 74 -5.80 9.40 2.54
C ALA A 74 -4.46 8.68 2.79
N ILE A 75 -4.04 7.83 1.87
CA ILE A 75 -2.74 7.15 1.95
C ILE A 75 -1.59 8.15 1.92
N LYS A 76 -1.62 9.14 1.02
CA LYS A 76 -0.59 10.19 0.95
C LYS A 76 -0.51 10.99 2.25
N ALA A 77 -1.66 11.32 2.86
CA ALA A 77 -1.70 11.98 4.17
C ALA A 77 -0.97 11.14 5.23
N GLY A 78 -1.25 9.84 5.31
CA GLY A 78 -0.57 8.92 6.23
C GLY A 78 0.93 8.80 5.96
N LEU A 79 1.33 8.60 4.69
CA LEU A 79 2.73 8.51 4.29
C LEU A 79 3.53 9.79 4.62
N ASN A 80 2.92 10.96 4.47
CA ASN A 80 3.54 12.26 4.79
C ASN A 80 3.58 12.54 6.30
N TYR A 81 2.55 12.10 7.04
CA TYR A 81 2.48 12.26 8.50
C TYR A 81 3.51 11.39 9.22
N GLY A 82 3.69 10.17 8.76
CA GLY A 82 4.55 9.17 9.36
C GLY A 82 6.03 9.59 9.36
N LYS A 83 6.77 9.11 10.37
CA LYS A 83 8.20 9.43 10.59
C LYS A 83 9.09 8.21 10.84
N SER A 84 8.49 7.01 10.96
CA SER A 84 9.25 5.77 11.16
C SER A 84 10.11 5.42 9.95
N ASP A 85 11.10 4.55 10.17
CA ASP A 85 12.05 4.12 9.14
C ASP A 85 11.37 3.45 7.95
N CYS A 86 10.24 2.79 8.19
CA CYS A 86 9.40 2.23 7.14
C CYS A 86 7.91 2.34 7.47
N VAL A 87 7.11 2.29 6.41
CA VAL A 87 5.65 2.41 6.48
C VAL A 87 5.01 1.31 5.66
N ILE A 88 4.04 0.61 6.23
CA ILE A 88 3.18 -0.33 5.51
C ILE A 88 1.84 0.35 5.20
N VAL A 89 1.39 0.32 3.95
CA VAL A 89 0.01 0.66 3.60
C VAL A 89 -0.81 -0.61 3.64
N TYR A 90 -1.80 -0.64 4.53
CA TYR A 90 -2.60 -1.83 4.81
C TYR A 90 -4.08 -1.58 4.49
N PRO A 91 -4.77 -2.48 3.76
CA PRO A 91 -6.21 -2.36 3.52
C PRO A 91 -7.02 -2.58 4.80
N ALA A 92 -8.01 -1.73 5.08
CA ALA A 92 -8.83 -1.81 6.29
C ALA A 92 -9.69 -3.11 6.38
N ASP A 93 -9.87 -3.78 5.25
CA ASP A 93 -10.69 -4.98 5.09
C ASP A 93 -9.91 -6.29 4.94
N ASP A 94 -8.59 -6.23 5.05
CA ASP A 94 -7.75 -7.42 4.93
C ASP A 94 -7.53 -8.06 6.31
N PHE A 95 -8.14 -9.23 6.53
CA PHE A 95 -7.97 -10.05 7.73
C PHE A 95 -7.09 -11.30 7.48
N LEU A 96 -6.69 -11.52 6.22
CA LEU A 96 -5.98 -12.74 5.83
C LEU A 96 -4.45 -12.60 5.97
N ASN A 97 -3.93 -11.37 5.84
CA ASN A 97 -2.51 -11.13 5.65
C ASN A 97 -1.81 -10.47 6.84
N ILE A 98 -2.41 -10.46 8.02
CA ILE A 98 -1.81 -9.82 9.20
C ILE A 98 -0.46 -10.47 9.55
N ASN A 99 -0.38 -11.77 9.41
CA ASN A 99 0.82 -12.55 9.75
C ASN A 99 2.06 -12.23 8.87
N ILE A 100 1.86 -11.60 7.68
CA ILE A 100 2.99 -11.26 6.82
C ILE A 100 3.62 -9.91 7.16
N LEU A 101 3.03 -9.09 8.04
CA LEU A 101 3.56 -7.77 8.40
C LEU A 101 4.95 -7.85 9.01
N ASP A 102 5.19 -8.79 9.94
CA ASP A 102 6.53 -9.04 10.47
C ASP A 102 7.51 -9.57 9.43
N GLN A 103 7.03 -10.34 8.44
CA GLN A 103 7.85 -10.79 7.32
C GLN A 103 8.23 -9.63 6.40
N MET A 104 7.29 -8.72 6.11
CA MET A 104 7.58 -7.50 5.34
C MET A 104 8.60 -6.62 6.06
N PHE A 105 8.47 -6.46 7.39
CA PHE A 105 9.44 -5.72 8.20
C PHE A 105 10.82 -6.37 8.20
N ARG A 106 10.91 -7.69 8.29
CA ARG A 106 12.21 -8.40 8.15
C ARG A 106 12.81 -8.15 6.78
N SER A 107 12.04 -8.26 5.71
CA SER A 107 12.52 -7.96 4.36
C SER A 107 13.04 -6.53 4.21
N PHE A 108 12.39 -5.55 4.87
CA PHE A 108 12.93 -4.19 4.96
C PHE A 108 14.28 -4.15 5.69
N LYS A 109 14.43 -4.88 6.79
CA LYS A 109 15.72 -4.98 7.51
C LYS A 109 16.83 -5.62 6.65
N ASP A 110 16.46 -6.47 5.70
CA ASP A 110 17.35 -7.03 4.68
C ASP A 110 17.65 -6.05 3.53
N ASN A 111 17.50 -4.74 3.79
CA ASN A 111 17.82 -3.63 2.87
C ASN A 111 16.91 -3.54 1.64
N ASN A 112 15.64 -3.98 1.73
CA ASN A 112 14.64 -3.73 0.71
C ASN A 112 13.88 -2.44 0.99
N ASP A 113 13.75 -1.56 0.00
CA ASP A 113 13.04 -0.29 0.12
C ASP A 113 11.54 -0.42 -0.16
N VAL A 114 11.18 -1.39 -0.99
CA VAL A 114 9.80 -1.74 -1.28
C VAL A 114 9.61 -3.23 -1.05
N VAL A 115 8.60 -3.59 -0.26
CA VAL A 115 8.17 -4.99 -0.12
C VAL A 115 6.72 -5.09 -0.56
N VAL A 116 6.46 -5.87 -1.59
CA VAL A 116 5.14 -6.06 -2.18
C VAL A 116 4.48 -7.29 -1.58
N ALA A 117 3.26 -7.17 -1.07
CA ALA A 117 2.40 -8.30 -0.73
C ALA A 117 1.87 -8.90 -2.05
N SER A 118 2.44 -10.02 -2.48
CA SER A 118 2.26 -10.57 -3.83
C SER A 118 1.32 -11.78 -3.83
N ARG A 119 0.30 -11.72 -4.69
CA ARG A 119 -0.65 -12.81 -4.94
C ARG A 119 -0.10 -13.84 -5.94
N PHE A 120 1.00 -13.53 -6.63
CA PHE A 120 1.49 -14.28 -7.79
C PHE A 120 2.84 -14.97 -7.57
N VAL A 121 3.39 -14.90 -6.37
CA VAL A 121 4.55 -15.70 -5.94
C VAL A 121 4.10 -17.01 -5.30
N THR A 122 5.00 -17.95 -5.15
CA THR A 122 4.74 -19.21 -4.44
C THR A 122 4.24 -18.94 -3.02
N GLY A 123 3.10 -19.52 -2.66
CA GLY A 123 2.40 -19.26 -1.38
C GLY A 123 1.39 -18.10 -1.44
N GLY A 124 1.39 -17.29 -2.49
CA GLY A 124 0.36 -16.28 -2.74
C GLY A 124 -0.88 -16.87 -3.43
N SER A 125 -2.03 -16.19 -3.28
CA SER A 125 -3.28 -16.61 -3.93
C SER A 125 -4.20 -15.44 -4.25
N MET A 126 -5.04 -15.62 -5.28
CA MET A 126 -6.14 -14.71 -5.63
C MET A 126 -7.38 -15.53 -5.95
N LYS A 127 -8.31 -15.62 -5.00
CA LYS A 127 -9.53 -16.44 -5.11
C LYS A 127 -10.77 -15.56 -5.34
N GLY A 128 -11.73 -16.09 -6.09
CA GLY A 128 -13.03 -15.42 -6.34
C GLY A 128 -12.95 -14.21 -7.29
N CYS A 129 -11.78 -13.84 -7.79
CA CYS A 129 -11.63 -12.65 -8.63
C CYS A 129 -12.39 -12.80 -9.96
N PRO A 130 -13.20 -11.80 -10.36
CA PRO A 130 -13.84 -11.81 -11.68
C PRO A 130 -12.81 -12.03 -12.79
N LEU A 131 -13.15 -12.89 -13.75
CA LEU A 131 -12.22 -13.38 -14.78
C LEU A 131 -11.52 -12.23 -15.53
N ILE A 132 -12.29 -11.23 -15.98
CA ILE A 132 -11.76 -10.08 -16.72
C ILE A 132 -10.75 -9.31 -15.87
N LYS A 133 -11.07 -9.02 -14.60
CA LYS A 133 -10.17 -8.35 -13.66
C LYS A 133 -8.90 -9.17 -13.43
N SER A 134 -9.05 -10.48 -13.27
CA SER A 134 -7.91 -11.39 -13.07
C SER A 134 -6.96 -11.39 -14.27
N ILE A 135 -7.51 -11.48 -15.50
CA ILE A 135 -6.72 -11.43 -16.73
C ILE A 135 -5.98 -10.10 -16.84
N LEU A 136 -6.67 -8.96 -16.67
CA LEU A 136 -6.06 -7.64 -16.77
C LEU A 136 -4.91 -7.46 -15.78
N VAL A 137 -5.15 -7.81 -14.52
CA VAL A 137 -4.15 -7.67 -13.45
C VAL A 137 -2.93 -8.56 -13.69
N ARG A 138 -3.14 -9.82 -14.09
CA ARG A 138 -2.05 -10.75 -14.38
C ARG A 138 -1.26 -10.34 -15.62
N THR A 139 -1.95 -9.96 -16.71
CA THR A 139 -1.29 -9.50 -17.94
C THR A 139 -0.45 -8.26 -17.67
N ALA A 140 -1.01 -7.26 -16.99
CA ALA A 140 -0.28 -6.03 -16.65
C ALA A 140 0.95 -6.33 -15.78
N SER A 141 0.82 -7.17 -14.77
CA SER A 141 1.94 -7.54 -13.89
C SER A 141 3.02 -8.34 -14.64
N THR A 142 2.61 -9.32 -15.44
CA THR A 142 3.54 -10.16 -16.23
C THR A 142 4.31 -9.33 -17.25
N THR A 143 3.62 -8.45 -17.98
CA THR A 143 4.27 -7.60 -18.98
C THR A 143 5.23 -6.60 -18.35
N LEU A 144 4.90 -6.00 -17.20
CA LEU A 144 5.83 -5.15 -16.45
C LEU A 144 7.06 -5.93 -15.97
N TYR A 145 6.88 -7.14 -15.48
CA TYR A 145 7.97 -8.01 -15.04
C TYR A 145 8.96 -8.28 -16.18
N PHE A 146 8.47 -8.75 -17.33
CA PHE A 146 9.33 -9.14 -18.45
C PHE A 146 9.81 -7.97 -19.31
N LEU A 147 8.99 -6.95 -19.52
CA LEU A 147 9.29 -5.88 -20.47
C LEU A 147 9.90 -4.64 -19.81
N SER A 148 9.62 -4.37 -18.53
CA SER A 148 10.18 -3.20 -17.84
C SER A 148 11.19 -3.55 -16.75
N SER A 149 11.55 -4.84 -16.62
CA SER A 149 12.51 -5.31 -15.61
C SER A 149 12.13 -4.89 -14.18
N ILE A 150 10.85 -4.68 -13.91
CA ILE A 150 10.35 -4.47 -12.55
C ILE A 150 10.38 -5.81 -11.83
N PRO A 151 11.16 -5.99 -10.76
CA PRO A 151 11.47 -7.32 -10.22
C PRO A 151 10.36 -7.87 -9.32
N VAL A 152 9.09 -7.66 -9.70
CA VAL A 152 7.91 -8.16 -8.95
C VAL A 152 6.89 -8.80 -9.88
N LYS A 153 6.29 -9.89 -9.42
CA LYS A 153 5.24 -10.62 -10.11
C LYS A 153 3.85 -10.03 -9.88
N ASP A 154 3.68 -9.19 -8.85
CA ASP A 154 2.42 -8.49 -8.55
C ASP A 154 2.60 -6.97 -8.50
N ALA A 155 2.62 -6.35 -9.66
CA ALA A 155 2.75 -4.90 -9.77
C ALA A 155 1.48 -4.12 -9.38
N SER A 156 0.34 -4.78 -9.21
CA SER A 156 -0.96 -4.12 -9.05
C SER A 156 -1.47 -4.04 -7.61
N ASN A 157 -0.92 -4.83 -6.68
CA ASN A 157 -1.37 -4.80 -5.30
C ASN A 157 -0.95 -3.49 -4.60
N GLY A 158 -1.90 -2.83 -3.92
CA GLY A 158 -1.64 -1.62 -3.13
C GLY A 158 -1.09 -1.89 -1.73
N PHE A 159 -1.19 -3.11 -1.24
CA PHE A 159 -0.62 -3.50 0.05
C PHE A 159 0.89 -3.64 -0.07
N ARG A 160 1.63 -2.69 0.50
CA ARG A 160 3.10 -2.59 0.38
C ARG A 160 3.74 -1.94 1.59
N LEU A 161 4.99 -2.31 1.82
CA LEU A 161 5.91 -1.58 2.68
C LEU A 161 6.78 -0.67 1.81
N PHE A 162 7.05 0.53 2.33
CA PHE A 162 7.97 1.51 1.75
C PHE A 162 8.98 1.98 2.81
N SER A 163 10.26 2.09 2.46
CA SER A 163 11.26 2.73 3.30
C SER A 163 11.04 4.25 3.36
N ARG A 164 11.37 4.87 4.50
CA ARG A 164 11.31 6.34 4.64
C ARG A 164 12.28 7.02 3.70
N ARG A 165 13.45 6.43 3.46
CA ARG A 165 14.42 6.91 2.49
C ARG A 165 13.79 7.09 1.11
N LEU A 166 13.04 6.11 0.66
CA LEU A 166 12.32 6.16 -0.61
C LEU A 166 11.26 7.26 -0.63
N LEU A 167 10.42 7.31 0.41
CA LEU A 167 9.32 8.29 0.50
C LEU A 167 9.85 9.74 0.58
N ASN A 168 11.05 9.94 1.11
CA ASN A 168 11.70 11.25 1.11
C ASN A 168 12.31 11.62 -0.25
N THR A 169 12.60 10.64 -1.10
CA THR A 169 13.22 10.86 -2.42
C THR A 169 12.18 11.07 -3.53
N ILE A 170 11.01 10.41 -3.43
CA ILE A 170 10.02 10.36 -4.51
C ILE A 170 8.78 11.14 -4.13
N SER A 171 8.30 12.04 -5.01
CA SER A 171 6.97 12.63 -4.89
C SER A 171 5.91 11.76 -5.56
N ILE A 172 4.73 11.65 -4.91
CA ILE A 172 3.58 10.90 -5.43
C ILE A 172 2.69 11.86 -6.21
N GLU A 173 2.58 11.64 -7.52
CA GLU A 173 1.76 12.44 -8.43
C GLU A 173 0.35 11.89 -8.61
N SER A 174 0.14 10.59 -8.35
CA SER A 174 -1.16 9.93 -8.45
C SER A 174 -2.20 10.61 -7.58
N LYS A 175 -3.43 10.70 -8.09
CA LYS A 175 -4.55 11.38 -7.42
C LYS A 175 -5.76 10.47 -7.18
N VAL A 176 -5.78 9.27 -7.73
CA VAL A 176 -6.96 8.41 -7.69
C VAL A 176 -6.65 6.96 -7.32
N GLY A 177 -7.55 6.37 -6.56
CA GLY A 177 -7.52 4.94 -6.22
C GLY A 177 -6.23 4.52 -5.53
N PHE A 178 -5.65 3.42 -6.00
CA PHE A 178 -4.38 2.88 -5.51
C PHE A 178 -3.27 2.98 -6.55
N ALA A 179 -3.41 3.88 -7.54
CA ALA A 179 -2.44 4.06 -8.63
C ALA A 179 -1.05 4.50 -8.13
N TYR A 180 -0.99 5.17 -6.95
CA TYR A 180 0.27 5.52 -6.28
C TYR A 180 1.20 4.30 -6.11
N SER A 181 0.64 3.11 -5.94
CA SER A 181 1.44 1.91 -5.72
C SER A 181 2.22 1.50 -6.97
N LEU A 182 1.60 1.60 -8.15
CA LEU A 182 2.27 1.35 -9.42
C LEU A 182 3.24 2.47 -9.77
N GLU A 183 2.87 3.71 -9.50
CA GLU A 183 3.75 4.87 -9.64
C GLU A 183 5.05 4.71 -8.86
N LEU A 184 4.94 4.48 -7.55
CA LEU A 184 6.10 4.31 -6.69
C LEU A 184 6.96 3.13 -7.15
N LEU A 185 6.34 2.01 -7.55
CA LEU A 185 7.07 0.85 -8.04
C LEU A 185 7.89 1.17 -9.30
N ALA A 186 7.30 1.86 -10.27
CA ALA A 186 7.98 2.24 -11.51
C ALA A 186 9.11 3.24 -11.24
N LYS A 187 8.88 4.26 -10.39
CA LYS A 187 9.90 5.24 -10.00
C LYS A 187 11.03 4.60 -9.19
N CYS A 188 10.70 3.70 -8.25
CA CYS A 188 11.69 2.95 -7.48
C CYS A 188 12.61 2.10 -8.36
N ASN A 189 12.05 1.36 -9.32
CA ASN A 189 12.81 0.56 -10.24
C ASN A 189 13.79 1.42 -11.07
N ARG A 190 13.36 2.60 -11.52
CA ARG A 190 14.23 3.54 -12.24
C ARG A 190 15.35 4.11 -11.36
N LEU A 191 15.08 4.36 -10.08
CA LEU A 191 16.09 4.87 -9.12
C LEU A 191 16.97 3.76 -8.54
N LYS A 192 16.76 2.49 -8.95
CA LYS A 192 17.51 1.32 -8.46
C LYS A 192 17.38 1.09 -6.96
N PHE A 193 16.24 1.39 -6.38
CA PHE A 193 15.89 0.96 -5.04
C PHE A 193 15.67 -0.57 -5.01
N ASN A 194 15.97 -1.19 -3.88
CA ASN A 194 15.77 -2.62 -3.71
C ASN A 194 14.29 -2.94 -3.51
N ILE A 195 13.80 -3.91 -4.28
CA ILE A 195 12.39 -4.31 -4.29
C ILE A 195 12.31 -5.82 -4.08
N SER A 196 11.42 -6.25 -3.19
CA SER A 196 11.14 -7.67 -2.93
C SER A 196 9.65 -7.95 -2.84
N GLU A 197 9.29 -9.23 -2.75
CA GLU A 197 7.92 -9.71 -2.61
C GLU A 197 7.79 -10.68 -1.45
N VAL A 198 6.65 -10.64 -0.77
CA VAL A 198 6.22 -11.66 0.19
C VAL A 198 4.87 -12.23 -0.26
N PRO A 199 4.61 -13.54 -0.05
CA PRO A 199 3.36 -14.14 -0.47
C PRO A 199 2.18 -13.57 0.33
N ALA A 200 1.11 -13.21 -0.37
CA ALA A 200 -0.14 -12.71 0.20
C ALA A 200 -1.34 -13.42 -0.40
N GLN A 201 -2.42 -13.49 0.38
CA GLN A 201 -3.68 -14.07 -0.04
C GLN A 201 -4.67 -12.95 -0.34
N TRP A 202 -5.50 -13.15 -1.35
CA TRP A 202 -6.60 -12.26 -1.66
C TRP A 202 -7.86 -13.06 -1.99
N GLU A 203 -8.95 -12.68 -1.39
CA GLU A 203 -10.25 -13.28 -1.67
C GLU A 203 -11.26 -12.16 -1.97
N GLU A 204 -12.15 -12.38 -2.95
CA GLU A 204 -13.23 -11.43 -3.23
C GLU A 204 -14.16 -11.38 -2.00
N ARG A 205 -14.60 -10.18 -1.64
CA ARG A 205 -15.55 -9.99 -0.52
C ARG A 205 -16.86 -10.71 -0.83
N SER A 206 -17.36 -11.47 0.12
CA SER A 206 -18.67 -12.15 0.05
C SER A 206 -19.84 -11.18 0.19
N GLU A 207 -19.61 -10.02 0.85
CA GLU A 207 -20.64 -9.01 1.13
C GLU A 207 -20.16 -7.61 0.75
N GLY A 208 -21.10 -6.78 0.30
CA GLY A 208 -20.86 -5.39 -0.10
C GLY A 208 -20.44 -5.21 -1.57
N SER A 209 -20.69 -4.01 -2.10
CA SER A 209 -20.24 -3.66 -3.45
C SER A 209 -18.75 -3.28 -3.44
N SER A 210 -17.98 -3.81 -4.38
CA SER A 210 -16.60 -3.38 -4.58
C SER A 210 -16.54 -1.88 -4.85
N ARG A 211 -15.83 -1.14 -3.99
CA ARG A 211 -15.58 0.31 -4.19
C ARG A 211 -14.54 0.58 -5.28
N PHE A 212 -13.99 -0.47 -5.87
CA PHE A 212 -12.98 -0.37 -6.91
C PHE A 212 -13.61 0.04 -8.24
N LYS A 213 -13.52 1.33 -8.58
CA LYS A 213 -14.08 1.93 -9.81
C LYS A 213 -13.09 1.74 -10.97
N ILE A 214 -13.02 0.52 -11.53
CA ILE A 214 -12.04 0.12 -12.56
C ILE A 214 -11.97 1.16 -13.70
N PHE A 215 -13.09 1.46 -14.34
CA PHE A 215 -13.13 2.37 -15.49
C PHE A 215 -12.71 3.80 -15.15
N LYS A 216 -13.03 4.28 -13.93
CA LYS A 216 -12.65 5.62 -13.49
C LYS A 216 -11.16 5.74 -13.22
N TRP A 217 -10.53 4.68 -12.72
CA TRP A 217 -9.12 4.69 -12.30
C TRP A 217 -8.17 4.17 -13.38
N LEU A 218 -8.70 3.45 -14.39
CA LEU A 218 -7.91 2.83 -15.45
C LEU A 218 -6.96 3.81 -16.18
N PRO A 219 -7.36 5.04 -16.54
CA PRO A 219 -6.45 5.98 -17.21
C PRO A 219 -5.18 6.26 -16.38
N GLU A 220 -5.30 6.42 -15.06
CA GLU A 220 -4.15 6.68 -14.19
C GLU A 220 -3.27 5.43 -14.03
N TYR A 221 -3.86 4.23 -13.95
CA TYR A 221 -3.09 2.99 -13.98
C TYR A 221 -2.34 2.81 -15.31
N LEU A 222 -2.98 3.11 -16.44
CA LEU A 222 -2.36 3.05 -17.76
C LEU A 222 -1.21 4.07 -17.89
N ARG A 223 -1.38 5.28 -17.36
CA ARG A 223 -0.31 6.28 -17.30
C ARG A 223 0.95 5.70 -16.67
N TRP A 224 0.85 5.12 -15.48
CA TRP A 224 2.00 4.57 -14.76
C TRP A 224 2.51 3.26 -15.34
N TYR A 225 1.63 2.46 -15.91
CA TYR A 225 2.00 1.28 -16.68
C TYR A 225 2.86 1.66 -17.91
N CYS A 226 2.39 2.59 -18.72
CA CYS A 226 3.13 3.10 -19.87
C CYS A 226 4.43 3.80 -19.45
N TYR A 227 4.40 4.56 -18.34
CA TYR A 227 5.60 5.18 -17.78
C TYR A 227 6.66 4.13 -17.43
N GLY A 228 6.31 3.04 -16.77
CA GLY A 228 7.22 1.95 -16.45
C GLY A 228 7.84 1.31 -17.68
N LEU A 229 7.06 1.02 -18.72
CA LEU A 229 7.55 0.46 -19.98
C LEU A 229 8.43 1.42 -20.76
N ILE A 230 7.89 2.60 -21.07
CA ILE A 230 8.56 3.58 -21.96
C ILE A 230 9.87 4.07 -21.35
N THR A 231 9.88 4.39 -20.07
CA THR A 231 11.09 4.91 -19.42
C THR A 231 12.19 3.87 -19.31
N THR A 232 11.85 2.59 -19.18
CA THR A 232 12.81 1.49 -19.22
C THR A 232 13.42 1.37 -20.62
N TRP A 233 12.60 1.36 -21.66
CA TRP A 233 13.06 1.17 -23.04
C TRP A 233 13.84 2.37 -23.57
N LEU A 234 13.37 3.58 -23.30
CA LEU A 234 14.07 4.80 -23.70
C LEU A 234 15.28 5.13 -22.81
N ARG A 235 15.57 4.32 -21.80
CA ARG A 235 16.67 4.53 -20.84
C ARG A 235 16.71 5.97 -20.31
N LYS A 236 15.54 6.57 -20.05
CA LYS A 236 15.43 7.94 -19.54
C LYS A 236 16.19 8.09 -18.23
N GLY A 237 16.92 9.19 -18.09
CA GLY A 237 17.54 9.59 -16.82
C GLY A 237 16.51 9.80 -15.71
N THR A 238 16.98 10.07 -14.50
CA THR A 238 16.16 10.14 -13.29
C THR A 238 15.83 11.55 -12.82
N LYS A 239 16.17 12.57 -13.62
CA LYS A 239 15.98 14.00 -13.25
C LYS A 239 14.52 14.35 -12.92
N ASP A 240 13.57 13.73 -13.64
CA ASP A 240 12.14 13.92 -13.47
C ASP A 240 11.54 13.27 -12.22
N ILE A 241 12.35 12.49 -11.46
CA ILE A 241 11.88 11.78 -10.27
C ILE A 241 12.37 12.44 -8.97
N LYS A 242 13.49 13.16 -9.03
CA LYS A 242 14.23 13.69 -7.87
C LYS A 242 13.74 15.05 -7.36
N ASP A 243 12.54 15.47 -7.66
CA ASP A 243 12.05 16.83 -7.33
C ASP A 243 11.65 17.05 -5.86
N LYS A 244 12.07 16.17 -4.93
CA LYS A 244 11.92 16.39 -3.47
C LYS A 244 13.21 16.79 -2.75
N LEU A 245 14.30 17.01 -3.48
CA LEU A 245 15.58 17.43 -2.90
C LEU A 245 15.79 18.92 -3.01
#